data_25ec450b89b2318e1253047336354463
#
_entry.id   25ec450b89b2318e1253047336354463
#
_cell.length_a   1.000
_cell.length_b   1.000
_cell.length_c   1.000
_cell.angle_alpha   90.00
_cell.angle_beta   90.00
_cell.angle_gamma   90.00
#
_symmetry.space_group_name_H-M   'P 1'
#
loop_
_entity.id
_entity.type
_entity.pdbx_description
1 polymer ?
#
loop_
_entity_poly.entity_id
_entity_poly.type
_entity_poly.pdbx_seq_one_letter_code
_entity_poly.pdbx_strand_id
1 'polypeptide(L)'
;MSRVRRFVALDLGTARTRALAVGGHAIADRPSAVLGRSSAGAGPEVVRPLRHGMVADPGACLRLVRLVLRDTRLHDGRPPARVLAGVPVAASPSDRRAVRAAVAETAGCEVTLVEEPLAAAVGAGLDVLDPRPCLLLDVGAGIVEAVAIGDGAVLDAAALQLSATTEAGLAAYALEGVVAMTAGLARRGPAARARGLVVTGGGAHQELLLRRLRAAVRLPVSAAAQPQHATVRGLMRLCLQPSLASGLALPAG
;
A
#
# COMPACT_ATOMS: atom_id res chain seq x y z
N MET A 1 3.60 29.39 18.54
CA MET A 1 4.33 28.13 18.32
C MET A 1 3.38 27.16 17.59
N SER A 2 3.64 26.88 16.32
CA SER A 2 2.84 25.94 15.53
C SER A 2 2.95 24.54 16.17
N ARG A 3 1.80 23.96 16.58
CA ARG A 3 1.76 22.56 17.05
C ARG A 3 2.26 21.67 15.89
N VAL A 4 3.44 21.09 16.03
CA VAL A 4 3.94 20.09 15.09
C VAL A 4 2.84 19.01 14.97
N ARG A 5 2.27 18.88 13.77
CA ARG A 5 1.21 17.89 13.51
C ARG A 5 1.85 16.50 13.59
N ARG A 6 1.47 15.72 14.61
CA ARG A 6 1.98 14.35 14.84
C ARG A 6 1.21 13.33 13.99
N PHE A 7 1.44 13.34 12.70
CA PHE A 7 0.82 12.40 11.79
C PHE A 7 1.79 11.27 11.46
N VAL A 8 1.25 10.08 11.26
CA VAL A 8 1.97 8.90 10.81
C VAL A 8 1.30 8.33 9.57
N ALA A 9 2.08 8.07 8.54
CA ALA A 9 1.72 7.26 7.40
C ALA A 9 2.09 5.80 7.70
N LEU A 10 1.18 4.85 7.46
CA LEU A 10 1.36 3.43 7.74
C LEU A 10 0.94 2.58 6.53
N ASP A 11 1.87 1.81 6.00
CA ASP A 11 1.69 0.85 4.91
C ASP A 11 1.82 -0.57 5.48
N LEU A 12 0.73 -1.34 5.47
CA LEU A 12 0.62 -2.69 6.05
C LEU A 12 0.73 -3.78 4.97
N GLY A 13 1.88 -3.86 4.31
CA GLY A 13 2.08 -4.86 3.25
C GLY A 13 2.30 -6.29 3.78
N THR A 14 1.98 -7.28 2.96
CA THR A 14 2.08 -8.72 3.30
C THR A 14 3.49 -9.14 3.69
N ALA A 15 4.53 -8.67 3.02
CA ALA A 15 5.92 -9.02 3.32
C ALA A 15 6.61 -8.01 4.24
N ARG A 16 6.30 -6.74 4.08
CA ARG A 16 6.91 -5.64 4.83
C ARG A 16 5.89 -4.61 5.25
N THR A 17 6.00 -4.15 6.48
CA THR A 17 5.21 -3.03 7.03
C THR A 17 6.10 -1.82 7.18
N ARG A 18 5.64 -0.67 6.68
CA ARG A 18 6.39 0.57 6.66
C ARG A 18 5.62 1.69 7.35
N ALA A 19 6.35 2.54 8.08
CA ALA A 19 5.76 3.74 8.65
C ALA A 19 6.70 4.94 8.48
N LEU A 20 6.09 6.12 8.36
CA LEU A 20 6.80 7.39 8.30
C LEU A 20 6.05 8.41 9.16
N ALA A 21 6.75 9.06 10.08
CA ALA A 21 6.19 10.12 10.91
C ALA A 21 6.51 11.51 10.33
N VAL A 22 5.61 12.47 10.50
CA VAL A 22 5.89 13.88 10.17
C VAL A 22 7.05 14.37 11.02
N GLY A 23 8.07 14.95 10.37
CA GLY A 23 9.33 15.33 11.01
C GLY A 23 10.31 14.18 11.22
N GLY A 24 9.93 12.95 10.88
CA GLY A 24 10.84 11.80 10.84
C GLY A 24 11.78 11.86 9.62
N HIS A 25 13.02 11.41 9.83
CA HIS A 25 14.06 11.45 8.79
C HIS A 25 14.19 10.14 8.00
N ALA A 26 13.56 9.07 8.48
CA ALA A 26 13.65 7.74 7.87
C ALA A 26 12.31 7.01 7.89
N ILE A 27 12.11 6.17 6.86
CA ILE A 27 11.02 5.22 6.83
C ILE A 27 11.39 4.06 7.77
N ALA A 28 10.55 3.81 8.78
CA ALA A 28 10.59 2.57 9.53
C ALA A 28 10.12 1.44 8.60
N ASP A 29 10.93 0.44 8.36
CA ASP A 29 10.67 -0.66 7.44
C ASP A 29 11.00 -2.00 8.09
N ARG A 30 9.96 -2.80 8.38
CA ARG A 30 10.07 -4.10 9.04
C ARG A 30 9.49 -5.23 8.20
N PRO A 31 10.02 -6.46 8.34
CA PRO A 31 9.29 -7.65 7.91
C PRO A 31 7.91 -7.70 8.58
N SER A 32 6.87 -8.05 7.84
CA SER A 32 5.52 -8.27 8.38
C SER A 32 5.45 -9.63 9.08
N ALA A 33 6.25 -9.75 10.15
CA ALA A 33 6.39 -10.94 10.96
C ALA A 33 6.66 -10.57 12.41
N VAL A 34 6.12 -11.35 13.34
CA VAL A 34 6.34 -11.21 14.77
C VAL A 34 6.57 -12.60 15.41
N LEU A 35 7.28 -12.63 16.53
CA LEU A 35 7.40 -13.85 17.30
C LEU A 35 6.08 -14.11 18.04
N GLY A 36 5.52 -15.29 17.85
CA GLY A 36 4.37 -15.83 18.54
C GLY A 36 4.78 -16.93 19.54
N ARG A 37 3.81 -17.36 20.37
CA ARG A 37 3.96 -18.56 21.19
C ARG A 37 3.38 -19.72 20.39
N SER A 38 4.18 -20.78 20.20
CA SER A 38 3.66 -22.01 19.62
C SER A 38 2.59 -22.61 20.54
N SER A 39 1.46 -23.01 19.97
CA SER A 39 0.41 -23.75 20.68
C SER A 39 0.87 -25.15 21.14
N ALA A 40 1.93 -25.67 20.53
CA ALA A 40 2.47 -27.02 20.82
C ALA A 40 3.65 -27.03 21.81
N GLY A 41 3.98 -25.91 22.48
CA GLY A 41 5.08 -25.86 23.45
C GLY A 41 6.50 -25.90 22.85
N ALA A 42 6.64 -25.86 21.53
CA ALA A 42 7.89 -25.95 20.78
C ALA A 42 8.49 -24.58 20.48
N GLY A 43 8.84 -23.79 21.50
CA GLY A 43 9.59 -22.52 21.31
C GLY A 43 8.85 -21.39 20.60
N PRO A 44 9.52 -20.27 20.31
CA PRO A 44 8.92 -19.15 19.58
C PRO A 44 8.72 -19.50 18.09
N GLU A 45 7.53 -19.20 17.56
CA GLU A 45 7.16 -19.37 16.16
C GLU A 45 7.06 -18.01 15.46
N VAL A 46 7.44 -17.95 14.19
CA VAL A 46 7.27 -16.75 13.37
C VAL A 46 5.85 -16.69 12.84
N VAL A 47 5.08 -15.71 13.31
CA VAL A 47 3.70 -15.45 12.86
C VAL A 47 3.71 -14.32 11.86
N ARG A 48 3.02 -14.53 10.71
CA ARG A 48 2.79 -13.51 9.67
C ARG A 48 1.36 -12.99 9.80
N PRO A 49 1.16 -11.80 10.38
CA PRO A 49 -0.16 -11.29 10.71
C PRO A 49 -0.97 -10.80 9.51
N LEU A 50 -0.33 -10.61 8.36
CA LEU A 50 -0.95 -10.05 7.16
C LEU A 50 -0.93 -11.07 6.02
N ARG A 51 -2.07 -11.19 5.34
CA ARG A 51 -2.23 -12.00 4.13
C ARG A 51 -2.96 -11.17 3.07
N HIS A 52 -2.41 -11.09 1.87
CA HIS A 52 -2.96 -10.27 0.78
C HIS A 52 -3.22 -8.80 1.17
N GLY A 53 -2.35 -8.22 2.01
CA GLY A 53 -2.52 -6.86 2.52
C GLY A 53 -3.61 -6.70 3.60
N MET A 54 -4.24 -7.79 4.06
CA MET A 54 -5.34 -7.79 5.03
C MET A 54 -4.93 -8.49 6.34
N VAL A 55 -5.62 -8.16 7.43
CA VAL A 55 -5.33 -8.73 8.75
C VAL A 55 -5.81 -10.18 8.80
N ALA A 56 -4.86 -11.12 8.94
CA ALA A 56 -5.11 -12.55 9.10
C ALA A 56 -5.05 -12.98 10.58
N ASP A 57 -4.18 -12.34 11.38
CA ASP A 57 -4.08 -12.55 12.83
C ASP A 57 -4.12 -11.18 13.53
N PRO A 58 -5.26 -10.80 14.14
CA PRO A 58 -5.42 -9.50 14.81
C PRO A 58 -4.41 -9.27 15.94
N GLY A 59 -4.17 -10.27 16.78
CA GLY A 59 -3.25 -10.16 17.92
C GLY A 59 -1.80 -9.96 17.49
N ALA A 60 -1.38 -10.69 16.46
CA ALA A 60 -0.04 -10.52 15.88
C ALA A 60 0.06 -9.17 15.12
N CYS A 61 -1.01 -8.72 14.48
CA CYS A 61 -1.06 -7.41 13.79
C CYS A 61 -0.88 -6.27 14.80
N LEU A 62 -1.56 -6.28 15.94
CA LEU A 62 -1.36 -5.30 17.01
C LEU A 62 0.11 -5.23 17.45
N ARG A 63 0.77 -6.39 17.63
CA ARG A 63 2.19 -6.42 17.98
C ARG A 63 3.07 -5.82 16.88
N LEU A 64 2.80 -6.14 15.62
CA LEU A 64 3.54 -5.61 14.47
C LEU A 64 3.40 -4.09 14.38
N VAL A 65 2.17 -3.56 14.43
CA VAL A 65 1.90 -2.12 14.38
C VAL A 65 2.61 -1.39 15.52
N ARG A 66 2.58 -1.94 16.74
CA ARG A 66 3.29 -1.37 17.91
C ARG A 66 4.80 -1.29 17.68
N LEU A 67 5.41 -2.32 17.10
CA LEU A 67 6.83 -2.34 16.79
C LEU A 67 7.19 -1.30 15.74
N VAL A 68 6.44 -1.22 14.65
CA VAL A 68 6.70 -0.26 13.56
C VAL A 68 6.49 1.18 14.04
N LEU A 69 5.44 1.46 14.81
CA LEU A 69 5.22 2.80 15.38
C LEU A 69 6.35 3.24 16.32
N ARG A 70 6.91 2.31 17.12
CA ARG A 70 8.10 2.60 17.94
C ARG A 70 9.32 3.00 17.10
N ASP A 71 9.50 2.35 15.95
CA ASP A 71 10.63 2.64 15.07
C ASP A 71 10.53 3.99 14.38
N THR A 72 9.35 4.60 14.27
CA THR A 72 9.18 5.94 13.73
C THR A 72 9.83 7.03 14.60
N ARG A 73 10.22 6.67 15.84
CA ARG A 73 10.90 7.58 16.81
C ARG A 73 10.20 8.94 16.89
N LEU A 74 8.89 8.94 17.14
CA LEU A 74 8.20 10.18 17.49
C LEU A 74 8.93 10.81 18.68
N HIS A 75 9.61 11.92 18.45
CA HIS A 75 10.66 12.50 19.29
C HIS A 75 10.22 12.87 20.71
N ASP A 76 8.93 12.95 21.00
CA ASP A 76 8.39 13.38 22.28
C ASP A 76 7.69 12.27 23.09
N GLY A 77 7.77 11.03 22.65
CA GLY A 77 7.13 9.88 23.32
C GLY A 77 5.60 9.93 23.38
N ARG A 78 4.99 10.93 22.77
CA ARG A 78 3.53 11.09 22.75
C ARG A 78 2.92 10.31 21.57
N PRO A 79 1.67 9.81 21.71
CA PRO A 79 1.01 9.12 20.62
C PRO A 79 0.79 10.04 19.41
N PRO A 80 0.67 9.50 18.20
CA PRO A 80 0.28 10.26 17.01
C PRO A 80 -1.10 10.90 17.21
N ALA A 81 -1.34 12.05 16.59
CA ALA A 81 -2.67 12.68 16.59
C ALA A 81 -3.60 12.04 15.55
N ARG A 82 -3.03 11.49 14.48
CA ARG A 82 -3.74 10.78 13.41
C ARG A 82 -2.80 9.82 12.71
N VAL A 83 -3.33 8.68 12.27
CA VAL A 83 -2.66 7.75 11.36
C VAL A 83 -3.43 7.69 10.05
N LEU A 84 -2.71 7.83 8.91
CA LEU A 84 -3.21 7.43 7.60
C LEU A 84 -2.65 6.04 7.30
N ALA A 85 -3.54 5.06 7.09
CA ALA A 85 -3.15 3.68 6.82
C ALA A 85 -3.61 3.23 5.43
N GLY A 86 -2.72 2.53 4.71
CA GLY A 86 -3.03 1.90 3.43
C GLY A 86 -3.94 0.69 3.62
N VAL A 87 -4.84 0.48 2.64
CA VAL A 87 -5.62 -0.75 2.49
C VAL A 87 -5.73 -1.10 1.00
N PRO A 88 -5.73 -2.38 0.61
CA PRO A 88 -5.98 -2.77 -0.77
C PRO A 88 -7.34 -2.28 -1.26
N VAL A 89 -7.44 -1.97 -2.55
CA VAL A 89 -8.75 -1.65 -3.20
C VAL A 89 -9.69 -2.85 -3.06
N ALA A 90 -9.14 -4.06 -3.18
CA ALA A 90 -9.90 -5.32 -3.05
C ALA A 90 -10.33 -5.64 -1.62
N ALA A 91 -9.93 -4.85 -0.61
CA ALA A 91 -10.31 -5.09 0.79
C ALA A 91 -11.83 -4.92 1.00
N SER A 92 -12.46 -5.94 1.60
CA SER A 92 -13.86 -5.89 1.97
C SER A 92 -14.13 -4.88 3.10
N PRO A 93 -15.38 -4.48 3.35
CA PRO A 93 -15.72 -3.65 4.50
C PRO A 93 -15.28 -4.25 5.85
N SER A 94 -15.28 -5.58 5.99
CA SER A 94 -14.78 -6.27 7.19
C SER A 94 -13.26 -6.16 7.32
N ASP A 95 -12.51 -6.32 6.22
CA ASP A 95 -11.06 -6.15 6.23
C ASP A 95 -10.66 -4.72 6.59
N ARG A 96 -11.33 -3.72 6.00
CA ARG A 96 -11.13 -2.31 6.32
C ARG A 96 -11.38 -2.01 7.80
N ARG A 97 -12.45 -2.56 8.39
CA ARG A 97 -12.71 -2.44 9.84
C ARG A 97 -11.62 -3.10 10.68
N ALA A 98 -11.15 -4.29 10.29
CA ALA A 98 -10.09 -4.99 11.01
C ALA A 98 -8.76 -4.21 11.02
N VAL A 99 -8.36 -3.65 9.87
CA VAL A 99 -7.18 -2.78 9.77
C VAL A 99 -7.35 -1.55 10.66
N ARG A 100 -8.49 -0.84 10.53
CA ARG A 100 -8.76 0.36 11.34
C ARG A 100 -8.71 0.05 12.83
N ALA A 101 -9.35 -1.02 13.28
CA ALA A 101 -9.37 -1.43 14.69
C ALA A 101 -7.98 -1.72 15.21
N ALA A 102 -7.18 -2.54 14.50
CA ALA A 102 -5.83 -2.89 14.92
C ALA A 102 -4.91 -1.67 15.03
N VAL A 103 -5.02 -0.73 14.08
CA VAL A 103 -4.20 0.49 14.09
C VAL A 103 -4.68 1.46 15.18
N ALA A 104 -6.00 1.70 15.30
CA ALA A 104 -6.56 2.61 16.29
C ALA A 104 -6.28 2.16 17.72
N GLU A 105 -6.44 0.86 18.02
CA GLU A 105 -6.13 0.29 19.33
C GLU A 105 -4.66 0.50 19.71
N THR A 106 -3.76 0.34 18.73
CA THR A 106 -2.32 0.46 18.99
C THR A 106 -1.86 1.90 19.08
N ALA A 107 -2.37 2.77 18.20
CA ALA A 107 -1.96 4.17 18.09
C ALA A 107 -2.68 5.10 19.08
N GLY A 108 -3.84 4.70 19.60
CA GLY A 108 -4.65 5.50 20.51
C GLY A 108 -5.21 6.79 19.87
N CYS A 109 -5.45 6.80 18.56
CA CYS A 109 -5.87 7.98 17.82
C CYS A 109 -6.77 7.64 16.63
N GLU A 110 -7.29 8.68 15.97
CA GLU A 110 -8.05 8.54 14.72
C GLU A 110 -7.23 7.92 13.60
N VAL A 111 -7.86 6.98 12.86
CA VAL A 111 -7.28 6.30 11.69
C VAL A 111 -8.11 6.58 10.45
N THR A 112 -7.48 7.17 9.45
CA THR A 112 -8.06 7.34 8.12
C THR A 112 -7.47 6.26 7.20
N LEU A 113 -8.33 5.52 6.50
CA LEU A 113 -7.91 4.54 5.50
C LEU A 113 -7.83 5.18 4.12
N VAL A 114 -6.80 4.81 3.37
CA VAL A 114 -6.59 5.25 1.99
C VAL A 114 -6.29 4.01 1.15
N GLU A 115 -6.82 3.93 -0.04
CA GLU A 115 -6.50 2.85 -0.96
C GLU A 115 -5.02 2.87 -1.36
N GLU A 116 -4.33 1.73 -1.19
CA GLU A 116 -2.89 1.62 -1.42
C GLU A 116 -2.46 2.10 -2.81
N PRO A 117 -3.14 1.71 -3.91
CA PRO A 117 -2.75 2.19 -5.23
C PRO A 117 -2.97 3.70 -5.42
N LEU A 118 -4.01 4.30 -4.81
CA LEU A 118 -4.21 5.74 -4.85
C LEU A 118 -3.10 6.48 -4.09
N ALA A 119 -2.75 5.99 -2.90
CA ALA A 119 -1.60 6.52 -2.15
C ALA A 119 -0.30 6.33 -2.92
N ALA A 120 -0.06 5.16 -3.54
CA ALA A 120 1.12 4.88 -4.34
C ALA A 120 1.24 5.83 -5.56
N ALA A 121 0.12 6.16 -6.22
CA ALA A 121 0.08 7.14 -7.30
C ALA A 121 0.52 8.53 -6.84
N VAL A 122 -0.01 9.00 -5.72
CA VAL A 122 0.43 10.26 -5.07
C VAL A 122 1.92 10.19 -4.73
N GLY A 123 2.38 9.07 -4.17
CA GLY A 123 3.79 8.85 -3.81
C GLY A 123 4.74 8.80 -5.01
N ALA A 124 4.28 8.28 -6.13
CA ALA A 124 4.99 8.27 -7.41
C ALA A 124 4.98 9.65 -8.12
N GLY A 125 4.25 10.62 -7.61
CA GLY A 125 4.16 11.97 -8.18
C GLY A 125 3.17 12.10 -9.33
N LEU A 126 2.22 11.18 -9.47
CA LEU A 126 1.16 11.29 -10.44
C LEU A 126 0.14 12.36 -10.02
N ASP A 127 -0.38 13.11 -10.99
CA ASP A 127 -1.51 13.99 -10.77
C ASP A 127 -2.79 13.15 -10.76
N VAL A 128 -3.23 12.80 -9.56
CA VAL A 128 -4.43 11.96 -9.35
C VAL A 128 -5.73 12.74 -9.48
N LEU A 129 -5.67 14.09 -9.48
CA LEU A 129 -6.82 14.97 -9.64
C LEU A 129 -7.10 15.31 -11.12
N ASP A 130 -6.16 14.99 -12.03
CA ASP A 130 -6.39 15.17 -13.48
C ASP A 130 -7.57 14.28 -13.92
N PRO A 131 -8.57 14.82 -14.63
CA PRO A 131 -9.70 14.03 -15.15
C PRO A 131 -9.27 13.02 -16.22
N ARG A 132 -8.10 13.17 -16.82
CA ARG A 132 -7.54 12.17 -17.76
C ARG A 132 -6.89 11.04 -16.95
N PRO A 133 -7.38 9.81 -17.05
CA PRO A 133 -6.91 8.73 -16.23
C PRO A 133 -5.41 8.43 -16.39
N CYS A 134 -4.76 8.02 -15.30
CA CYS A 134 -3.51 7.30 -15.33
C CYS A 134 -3.72 5.86 -14.86
N LEU A 135 -2.88 4.94 -15.34
CA LEU A 135 -2.86 3.58 -14.85
C LEU A 135 -1.72 3.41 -13.84
N LEU A 136 -2.02 2.70 -12.78
CA LEU A 136 -1.02 2.25 -11.83
C LEU A 136 -1.15 0.75 -11.62
N LEU A 137 0.00 0.07 -11.59
CA LEU A 137 0.12 -1.33 -11.18
C LEU A 137 0.94 -1.36 -9.90
N ASP A 138 0.31 -1.71 -8.79
CA ASP A 138 1.02 -1.95 -7.53
C ASP A 138 1.33 -3.43 -7.35
N VAL A 139 2.62 -3.76 -7.30
CA VAL A 139 3.11 -5.16 -7.26
C VAL A 139 3.59 -5.48 -5.86
N GLY A 140 2.65 -5.86 -5.01
CA GLY A 140 2.89 -6.33 -3.66
C GLY A 140 3.31 -7.81 -3.60
N ALA A 141 3.72 -8.27 -2.40
CA ALA A 141 4.11 -9.66 -2.17
C ALA A 141 2.92 -10.62 -2.03
N GLY A 142 1.77 -10.14 -1.60
CA GLY A 142 0.56 -10.97 -1.39
C GLY A 142 -0.59 -10.61 -2.31
N ILE A 143 -0.58 -9.43 -2.89
CA ILE A 143 -1.60 -8.95 -3.82
C ILE A 143 -0.94 -8.04 -4.86
N VAL A 144 -1.44 -8.10 -6.07
CA VAL A 144 -1.12 -7.17 -7.15
C VAL A 144 -2.41 -6.50 -7.58
N GLU A 145 -2.38 -5.16 -7.65
CA GLU A 145 -3.55 -4.36 -8.00
C GLU A 145 -3.24 -3.47 -9.19
N ALA A 146 -4.06 -3.58 -10.24
CA ALA A 146 -4.04 -2.67 -11.38
C ALA A 146 -5.24 -1.73 -11.26
N VAL A 147 -5.02 -0.42 -11.33
CA VAL A 147 -6.08 0.58 -11.17
C VAL A 147 -5.99 1.67 -12.22
N ALA A 148 -7.15 2.21 -12.61
CA ALA A 148 -7.28 3.47 -13.33
C ALA A 148 -7.67 4.56 -12.33
N ILE A 149 -6.91 5.66 -12.29
CA ILE A 149 -7.10 6.76 -11.34
C ILE A 149 -7.32 8.06 -12.12
N GLY A 150 -8.30 8.83 -11.74
CA GLY A 150 -8.60 10.16 -12.25
C GLY A 150 -9.65 10.85 -11.39
N ASP A 151 -9.77 12.17 -11.46
CA ASP A 151 -10.71 12.96 -10.64
C ASP A 151 -10.61 12.67 -9.14
N GLY A 152 -9.43 12.34 -8.63
CA GLY A 152 -9.19 12.02 -7.22
C GLY A 152 -9.69 10.65 -6.77
N ALA A 153 -10.08 9.76 -7.67
CA ALA A 153 -10.70 8.48 -7.34
C ALA A 153 -10.10 7.30 -8.13
N VAL A 154 -10.25 6.09 -7.59
CA VAL A 154 -10.10 4.85 -8.36
C VAL A 154 -11.34 4.66 -9.21
N LEU A 155 -11.20 4.75 -10.54
CA LEU A 155 -12.29 4.67 -11.52
C LEU A 155 -12.59 3.23 -11.95
N ASP A 156 -11.57 2.38 -12.00
CA ASP A 156 -11.66 0.96 -12.31
C ASP A 156 -10.47 0.23 -11.67
N ALA A 157 -10.68 -1.02 -11.28
CA ALA A 157 -9.67 -1.82 -10.61
C ALA A 157 -9.74 -3.29 -11.01
N ALA A 158 -8.59 -3.95 -10.94
CA ALA A 158 -8.46 -5.40 -11.00
C ALA A 158 -7.36 -5.84 -10.03
N ALA A 159 -7.57 -6.93 -9.33
CA ALA A 159 -6.64 -7.46 -8.35
C ALA A 159 -6.37 -8.94 -8.56
N LEU A 160 -5.13 -9.35 -8.24
CA LEU A 160 -4.70 -10.74 -8.24
C LEU A 160 -4.04 -11.05 -6.89
N GLN A 161 -4.63 -11.95 -6.12
CA GLN A 161 -4.03 -12.46 -4.90
C GLN A 161 -2.96 -13.50 -5.24
N LEU A 162 -1.80 -13.38 -4.59
CA LEU A 162 -0.68 -14.27 -4.79
C LEU A 162 -0.64 -15.31 -3.67
N SER A 163 -0.63 -16.60 -4.03
CA SER A 163 -0.54 -17.71 -3.06
C SER A 163 0.86 -17.89 -2.49
N ALA A 164 1.89 -17.54 -3.25
CA ALA A 164 3.28 -17.52 -2.83
C ALA A 164 4.08 -16.50 -3.64
N THR A 165 5.01 -15.82 -2.99
CA THR A 165 6.09 -15.07 -3.65
C THR A 165 7.41 -15.80 -3.41
N THR A 166 8.25 -15.90 -4.43
CA THR A 166 9.63 -16.34 -4.27
C THR A 166 10.50 -15.15 -3.86
N GLU A 167 11.68 -15.39 -3.30
CA GLU A 167 12.65 -14.33 -3.04
C GLU A 167 13.03 -13.56 -4.33
N ALA A 168 12.93 -14.22 -5.49
CA ALA A 168 13.17 -13.64 -6.81
C ALA A 168 11.97 -12.81 -7.34
N GLY A 169 10.85 -12.73 -6.62
CA GLY A 169 9.66 -11.96 -6.99
C GLY A 169 8.47 -12.81 -7.44
N LEU A 170 7.71 -12.34 -8.45
CA LEU A 170 6.56 -13.06 -8.98
C LEU A 170 6.98 -14.39 -9.60
N ALA A 171 6.34 -15.47 -9.19
CA ALA A 171 6.50 -16.76 -9.86
C ALA A 171 6.02 -16.67 -11.33
N ALA A 172 6.57 -17.51 -12.20
CA ALA A 172 6.29 -17.43 -13.64
C ALA A 172 4.78 -17.50 -13.98
N TYR A 173 4.02 -18.33 -13.27
CA TYR A 173 2.57 -18.42 -13.46
C TYR A 173 1.81 -17.14 -13.03
N ALA A 174 2.30 -16.46 -11.99
CA ALA A 174 1.72 -15.20 -11.53
C ALA A 174 2.03 -14.05 -12.49
N LEU A 175 3.22 -14.06 -13.08
CA LEU A 175 3.67 -13.05 -14.05
C LEU A 175 2.70 -12.92 -15.23
N GLU A 176 2.34 -14.03 -15.85
CA GLU A 176 1.41 -14.03 -16.99
C GLU A 176 0.01 -13.55 -16.56
N GLY A 177 -0.47 -13.97 -15.39
CA GLY A 177 -1.73 -13.49 -14.82
C GLY A 177 -1.73 -11.98 -14.58
N VAL A 178 -0.67 -11.44 -14.03
CA VAL A 178 -0.50 -9.99 -13.78
C VAL A 178 -0.50 -9.22 -15.11
N VAL A 179 0.25 -9.69 -16.11
CA VAL A 179 0.31 -9.05 -17.42
C VAL A 179 -1.05 -9.07 -18.11
N ALA A 180 -1.73 -10.23 -18.11
CA ALA A 180 -3.06 -10.38 -18.72
C ALA A 180 -4.11 -9.49 -18.02
N MET A 181 -4.12 -9.46 -16.68
CA MET A 181 -5.00 -8.62 -15.88
C MET A 181 -4.78 -7.13 -16.21
N THR A 182 -3.54 -6.68 -16.21
CA THR A 182 -3.18 -5.27 -16.48
C THR A 182 -3.55 -4.87 -17.90
N ALA A 183 -3.23 -5.71 -18.89
CA ALA A 183 -3.59 -5.47 -20.29
C ALA A 183 -5.12 -5.51 -20.50
N GLY A 184 -5.84 -6.36 -19.77
CA GLY A 184 -7.29 -6.40 -19.74
C GLY A 184 -7.90 -5.10 -19.23
N LEU A 185 -7.41 -4.59 -18.09
CA LEU A 185 -7.82 -3.30 -17.54
C LEU A 185 -7.54 -2.15 -18.52
N ALA A 186 -6.33 -2.08 -19.08
CA ALA A 186 -5.91 -1.00 -19.98
C ALA A 186 -6.77 -0.84 -21.24
N ARG A 187 -7.56 -1.85 -21.61
CA ARG A 187 -8.43 -1.85 -22.81
C ARG A 187 -9.87 -1.46 -22.54
N ARG A 188 -10.27 -1.29 -21.27
CA ARG A 188 -11.70 -1.09 -20.92
C ARG A 188 -11.95 0.23 -20.22
N GLY A 189 -13.18 0.73 -20.31
CA GLY A 189 -13.69 1.87 -19.59
C GLY A 189 -12.80 3.11 -19.61
N PRO A 190 -12.66 3.81 -18.48
CA PRO A 190 -11.80 4.98 -18.35
C PRO A 190 -10.34 4.68 -18.64
N ALA A 191 -9.86 3.47 -18.28
CA ALA A 191 -8.49 3.03 -18.45
C ALA A 191 -8.02 3.06 -19.92
N ALA A 192 -8.92 2.83 -20.88
CA ALA A 192 -8.59 2.87 -22.31
C ALA A 192 -8.11 4.26 -22.80
N ARG A 193 -8.35 5.32 -22.02
CA ARG A 193 -7.91 6.69 -22.31
C ARG A 193 -6.71 7.13 -21.47
N ALA A 194 -6.09 6.20 -20.75
CA ALA A 194 -4.98 6.51 -19.86
C ALA A 194 -3.75 7.01 -20.61
N ARG A 195 -2.99 7.87 -19.95
CA ARG A 195 -1.77 8.50 -20.49
C ARG A 195 -0.54 7.60 -20.44
N GLY A 196 -0.54 6.59 -19.58
CA GLY A 196 0.57 5.67 -19.35
C GLY A 196 0.30 4.75 -18.19
N LEU A 197 1.18 3.79 -17.96
CA LEU A 197 1.18 2.86 -16.85
C LEU A 197 2.42 3.09 -15.99
N VAL A 198 2.22 3.36 -14.70
CA VAL A 198 3.29 3.43 -13.71
C VAL A 198 3.24 2.18 -12.83
N VAL A 199 4.40 1.56 -12.60
CA VAL A 199 4.52 0.36 -11.77
C VAL A 199 5.14 0.73 -10.43
N THR A 200 4.49 0.33 -9.33
CA THR A 200 4.89 0.54 -7.93
C THR A 200 4.98 -0.77 -7.18
N GLY A 201 5.29 -0.71 -5.88
CA GLY A 201 5.46 -1.88 -5.03
C GLY A 201 6.82 -2.54 -5.15
N GLY A 202 7.09 -3.53 -4.28
CA GLY A 202 8.39 -4.22 -4.23
C GLY A 202 8.71 -5.03 -5.47
N GLY A 203 7.69 -5.50 -6.19
CA GLY A 203 7.84 -6.25 -7.44
C GLY A 203 8.14 -5.40 -8.69
N ALA A 204 8.06 -4.08 -8.60
CA ALA A 204 8.29 -3.17 -9.74
C ALA A 204 9.73 -3.18 -10.27
N HIS A 205 10.68 -3.74 -9.52
CA HIS A 205 12.08 -3.88 -9.95
C HIS A 205 12.33 -5.06 -10.91
N GLN A 206 11.32 -5.90 -11.15
CA GLN A 206 11.47 -7.07 -12.01
C GLN A 206 11.47 -6.67 -13.49
N GLU A 207 12.65 -6.68 -14.11
CA GLU A 207 12.82 -6.29 -15.52
C GLU A 207 11.97 -7.16 -16.46
N LEU A 208 11.81 -8.44 -16.15
CA LEU A 208 10.98 -9.34 -16.96
C LEU A 208 9.52 -8.89 -16.96
N LEU A 209 8.98 -8.48 -15.79
CA LEU A 209 7.60 -7.94 -15.69
C LEU A 209 7.47 -6.67 -16.55
N LEU A 210 8.40 -5.72 -16.41
CA LEU A 210 8.35 -4.47 -17.17
C LEU A 210 8.42 -4.71 -18.68
N ARG A 211 9.27 -5.63 -19.15
CA ARG A 211 9.34 -6.01 -20.58
C ARG A 211 8.03 -6.61 -21.07
N ARG A 212 7.41 -7.54 -20.29
CA ARG A 212 6.15 -8.17 -20.65
C ARG A 212 5.00 -7.15 -20.69
N LEU A 213 4.94 -6.23 -19.72
CA LEU A 213 3.96 -5.15 -19.70
C LEU A 213 4.11 -4.25 -20.93
N ARG A 214 5.34 -3.81 -21.28
CA ARG A 214 5.59 -2.99 -22.48
C ARG A 214 5.13 -3.66 -23.77
N ALA A 215 5.23 -4.98 -23.84
CA ALA A 215 4.77 -5.75 -25.00
C ALA A 215 3.22 -5.90 -25.04
N ALA A 216 2.56 -5.99 -23.87
CA ALA A 216 1.14 -6.30 -23.76
C ALA A 216 0.22 -5.06 -23.70
N VAL A 217 0.73 -3.97 -23.09
CA VAL A 217 0.00 -2.72 -22.89
C VAL A 217 0.49 -1.70 -23.93
N ARG A 218 -0.44 -1.16 -24.73
CA ARG A 218 -0.11 -0.17 -25.77
C ARG A 218 0.01 1.26 -25.22
N LEU A 219 0.71 1.41 -24.10
CA LEU A 219 0.94 2.65 -23.38
C LEU A 219 2.40 2.72 -22.94
N PRO A 220 2.96 3.93 -22.73
CA PRO A 220 4.24 4.06 -22.04
C PRO A 220 4.20 3.37 -20.67
N VAL A 221 5.22 2.52 -20.37
CA VAL A 221 5.33 1.81 -19.10
C VAL A 221 6.63 2.20 -18.40
N SER A 222 6.53 2.68 -17.18
CA SER A 222 7.66 3.05 -16.34
C SER A 222 7.50 2.53 -14.91
N ALA A 223 8.60 2.25 -14.23
CA ALA A 223 8.60 2.03 -12.79
C ALA A 223 8.76 3.37 -12.06
N ALA A 224 8.09 3.54 -10.93
CA ALA A 224 8.25 4.71 -10.07
C ALA A 224 9.66 4.75 -9.45
N ALA A 225 10.16 5.93 -9.10
CA ALA A 225 11.36 6.06 -8.31
C ALA A 225 11.14 5.47 -6.90
N GLN A 226 12.00 4.53 -6.47
CA GLN A 226 11.87 3.79 -5.21
C GLN A 226 10.45 3.23 -5.02
N PRO A 227 9.99 2.38 -5.94
CA PRO A 227 8.59 1.96 -6.06
C PRO A 227 8.07 1.25 -4.81
N GLN A 228 8.95 0.59 -4.04
CA GLN A 228 8.61 -0.08 -2.78
C GLN A 228 8.21 0.88 -1.65
N HIS A 229 8.48 2.17 -1.79
CA HIS A 229 8.14 3.21 -0.80
C HIS A 229 7.02 4.13 -1.29
N ALA A 230 6.46 3.89 -2.47
CA ALA A 230 5.48 4.78 -3.08
C ALA A 230 4.25 4.98 -2.17
N THR A 231 3.67 3.90 -1.66
CA THR A 231 2.49 3.93 -0.77
C THR A 231 2.73 4.77 0.47
N VAL A 232 3.76 4.47 1.27
CA VAL A 232 4.03 5.19 2.53
C VAL A 232 4.37 6.66 2.28
N ARG A 233 5.04 7.00 1.17
CA ARG A 233 5.32 8.39 0.77
C ARG A 233 4.07 9.13 0.34
N GLY A 234 3.18 8.47 -0.39
CA GLY A 234 1.91 9.04 -0.78
C GLY A 234 1.02 9.33 0.42
N LEU A 235 0.88 8.37 1.34
CA LEU A 235 0.19 8.58 2.62
C LEU A 235 0.76 9.77 3.38
N MET A 236 2.10 9.91 3.44
CA MET A 236 2.74 11.06 4.08
C MET A 236 2.45 12.38 3.35
N ARG A 237 2.46 12.40 2.02
CA ARG A 237 2.05 13.60 1.25
C ARG A 237 0.62 14.02 1.58
N LEU A 238 -0.31 13.06 1.68
CA LEU A 238 -1.69 13.33 2.08
C LEU A 238 -1.79 13.89 3.51
N CYS A 239 -0.94 13.46 4.44
CA CYS A 239 -0.83 14.04 5.78
C CYS A 239 -0.39 15.52 5.74
N LEU A 240 0.52 15.85 4.83
CA LEU A 240 1.16 17.18 4.73
C LEU A 240 0.36 18.15 3.85
N GLN A 241 -0.46 17.65 2.95
CA GLN A 241 -1.22 18.43 1.95
C GLN A 241 -2.74 18.18 2.10
N PRO A 242 -3.41 18.83 3.07
CA PRO A 242 -4.85 18.64 3.29
C PRO A 242 -5.72 18.98 2.08
N SER A 243 -5.32 19.94 1.26
CA SER A 243 -6.03 20.29 0.02
C SER A 243 -6.02 19.16 -1.00
N LEU A 244 -4.90 18.42 -1.12
CA LEU A 244 -4.85 17.21 -1.94
C LEU A 244 -5.75 16.13 -1.35
N ALA A 245 -5.65 15.89 -0.05
CA ALA A 245 -6.45 14.88 0.63
C ALA A 245 -7.96 15.15 0.53
N SER A 246 -8.41 16.40 0.58
CA SER A 246 -9.83 16.77 0.43
C SER A 246 -10.36 16.62 -1.00
N GLY A 247 -9.48 16.59 -1.99
CA GLY A 247 -9.84 16.31 -3.39
C GLY A 247 -9.97 14.82 -3.71
N LEU A 248 -9.67 13.92 -2.77
CA LEU A 248 -9.74 12.48 -2.99
C LEU A 248 -11.07 11.89 -2.51
N ALA A 249 -11.63 10.99 -3.31
CA ALA A 249 -12.74 10.13 -2.90
C ALA A 249 -12.20 8.98 -2.03
N LEU A 250 -11.98 9.27 -0.75
CA LEU A 250 -11.52 8.25 0.21
C LEU A 250 -12.66 7.30 0.57
N PRO A 251 -12.35 6.01 0.82
CA PRO A 251 -13.37 5.03 1.20
C PRO A 251 -14.08 5.45 2.48
N ALA A 252 -15.41 5.37 2.46
CA ALA A 252 -16.23 5.62 3.63
C ALA A 252 -15.79 4.75 4.82
N GLY A 253 -15.81 5.32 5.99
CA GLY A 253 -15.32 4.73 7.22
C GLY A 253 -16.10 3.51 7.72
#